data_6d2a35803ceadc45198f6dfb7f81c5c1
#
_entry.id   6d2a35803ceadc45198f6dfb7f81c5c1
#
_cell.length_a   1.000
_cell.length_b   1.000
_cell.length_c   1.000
_cell.angle_alpha   90.00
_cell.angle_beta   90.00
_cell.angle_gamma   90.00
#
_symmetry.space_group_name_H-M   'P 1'
#
loop_
_entity.id
_entity.type
_entity.pdbx_description
1 polymer ?
#
loop_
_entity_poly.entity_id
_entity_poly.type
_entity_poly.pdbx_seq_one_letter_code
_entity_poly.pdbx_strand_id
1 'polypeptide(L)'
;MFGYNTYNEQSVSYIFNLNHLWLVLAVGGFIAILLLLLKGKTEKRRKITMFIVAIVLLVLEVGRIVWRFEYYLYVGMELSEIDWWWNISFQMCAIMTWFTIITLLLNVFVKKQGYVLNIMNNILFGCAMIGGILTYVYPYFISGSRPIWHFTNWQTILTHALLIFAPIYVVRTKIIKPKLTDLWKPMLGYVLIGSIAGMASEFSGNNFAYYYENGLFKYVGIHVPVSYTHLRAHETSAHL
;
A
#
# COMPACT_ATOMS: atom_id res chain seq x y z
N MET A 1 -11.88 0.10 19.91
CA MET A 1 -10.87 0.41 18.88
C MET A 1 -10.28 -0.86 18.25
N PHE A 2 -9.93 -1.86 19.02
CA PHE A 2 -9.38 -3.13 18.54
C PHE A 2 -10.40 -4.29 18.57
N GLY A 3 -11.69 -4.01 18.79
CA GLY A 3 -12.71 -5.04 18.92
C GLY A 3 -12.95 -5.83 17.63
N TYR A 4 -13.10 -7.14 17.74
CA TYR A 4 -13.34 -8.01 16.61
C TYR A 4 -14.82 -8.02 16.17
N ASN A 5 -15.74 -7.68 17.07
CA ASN A 5 -17.19 -7.70 16.87
C ASN A 5 -17.81 -6.38 16.36
N THR A 6 -17.03 -5.48 15.82
CA THR A 6 -17.52 -4.18 15.32
C THR A 6 -18.00 -4.23 13.87
N TYR A 7 -18.40 -5.40 13.39
CA TYR A 7 -19.05 -5.53 12.10
C TYR A 7 -20.47 -4.95 12.22
N ASN A 8 -20.69 -3.79 11.60
CA ASN A 8 -22.01 -3.19 11.52
C ASN A 8 -22.45 -3.17 10.05
N GLU A 9 -23.53 -3.84 9.73
CA GLU A 9 -24.12 -3.84 8.38
C GLU A 9 -24.54 -2.43 7.91
N GLN A 10 -24.67 -1.49 8.84
CA GLN A 10 -24.92 -0.07 8.55
C GLN A 10 -23.63 0.74 8.34
N SER A 11 -22.58 0.12 7.78
CA SER A 11 -21.35 0.83 7.47
C SER A 11 -21.62 2.03 6.56
N VAL A 12 -21.31 3.22 7.06
CA VAL A 12 -21.41 4.46 6.29
C VAL A 12 -20.44 4.34 5.13
N SER A 13 -20.96 4.30 3.90
CA SER A 13 -20.11 4.37 2.73
C SER A 13 -19.37 5.71 2.71
N TYR A 14 -18.05 5.67 2.75
CA TYR A 14 -17.22 6.88 2.61
C TYR A 14 -16.91 7.21 1.13
N ILE A 15 -17.50 6.47 0.18
CA ILE A 15 -17.18 6.62 -1.24
C ILE A 15 -18.00 7.80 -1.80
N PHE A 16 -17.30 8.82 -2.30
CA PHE A 16 -17.85 10.00 -2.99
C PHE A 16 -18.94 10.77 -2.22
N ASN A 17 -18.82 10.83 -0.88
CA ASN A 17 -19.70 11.64 -0.05
C ASN A 17 -18.91 12.70 0.76
N LEU A 18 -19.61 13.46 1.61
CA LEU A 18 -19.00 14.51 2.42
C LEU A 18 -17.92 13.96 3.39
N ASN A 19 -18.13 12.77 3.95
CA ASN A 19 -17.14 12.13 4.82
C ASN A 19 -15.85 11.78 4.06
N HIS A 20 -15.98 11.37 2.79
CA HIS A 20 -14.83 11.14 1.93
C HIS A 20 -14.04 12.44 1.69
N LEU A 21 -14.74 13.53 1.39
CA LEU A 21 -14.09 14.85 1.23
C LEU A 21 -13.34 15.25 2.50
N TRP A 22 -13.95 15.12 3.69
CA TRP A 22 -13.29 15.41 4.95
C TRP A 22 -12.08 14.53 5.21
N LEU A 23 -12.14 13.24 4.86
CA LEU A 23 -11.00 12.33 4.94
C LEU A 23 -9.83 12.82 4.07
N VAL A 24 -10.08 13.16 2.81
CA VAL A 24 -9.05 13.65 1.88
C VAL A 24 -8.43 14.95 2.38
N LEU A 25 -9.26 15.89 2.85
CA LEU A 25 -8.77 17.17 3.41
C LEU A 25 -7.94 16.96 4.69
N ALA A 26 -8.39 16.09 5.59
CA ALA A 26 -7.66 15.78 6.82
C ALA A 26 -6.30 15.15 6.53
N VAL A 27 -6.25 14.18 5.61
CA VAL A 27 -4.99 13.52 5.21
C VAL A 27 -4.07 14.50 4.47
N GLY A 28 -4.61 15.30 3.55
CA GLY A 28 -3.84 16.33 2.85
C GLY A 28 -3.25 17.35 3.84
N GLY A 29 -4.05 17.81 4.80
CA GLY A 29 -3.61 18.68 5.88
C GLY A 29 -2.53 18.04 6.76
N PHE A 30 -2.70 16.78 7.14
CA PHE A 30 -1.71 16.03 7.90
C PHE A 30 -0.36 15.93 7.17
N ILE A 31 -0.38 15.55 5.88
CA ILE A 31 0.83 15.49 5.06
C ILE A 31 1.49 16.87 4.95
N ALA A 32 0.71 17.93 4.72
CA ALA A 32 1.22 19.29 4.63
C ALA A 32 1.89 19.73 5.94
N ILE A 33 1.26 19.46 7.09
CA ILE A 33 1.82 19.75 8.42
C ILE A 33 3.13 18.98 8.61
N LEU A 34 3.18 17.69 8.31
CA LEU A 34 4.41 16.91 8.41
C LEU A 34 5.52 17.51 7.53
N LEU A 35 5.21 17.90 6.29
CA LEU A 35 6.18 18.53 5.39
C LEU A 35 6.65 19.88 5.91
N LEU A 36 5.80 20.66 6.57
CA LEU A 36 6.17 21.95 7.17
C LEU A 36 7.06 21.78 8.41
N LEU A 37 6.75 20.84 9.27
CA LEU A 37 7.51 20.57 10.50
C LEU A 37 8.84 19.87 10.21
N LEU A 38 8.86 18.91 9.29
CA LEU A 38 10.00 18.03 9.00
C LEU A 38 10.79 18.53 7.79
N LYS A 39 11.24 19.81 7.82
CA LYS A 39 11.90 20.47 6.68
C LYS A 39 13.22 19.84 6.21
N GLY A 40 13.84 18.97 6.99
CA GLY A 40 15.05 18.22 6.60
C GLY A 40 16.25 19.11 6.19
N LYS A 41 16.45 20.28 6.84
CA LYS A 41 17.49 21.26 6.48
C LYS A 41 18.92 20.69 6.58
N THR A 42 19.17 19.75 7.50
CA THR A 42 20.48 19.12 7.68
C THR A 42 20.40 17.63 7.33
N GLU A 43 21.54 17.04 6.94
CA GLU A 43 21.61 15.60 6.65
C GLU A 43 21.16 14.75 7.84
N LYS A 44 21.59 15.11 9.06
CA LYS A 44 21.18 14.44 10.29
C LYS A 44 19.66 14.43 10.45
N ARG A 45 19.00 15.58 10.30
CA ARG A 45 17.53 15.68 10.41
C ARG A 45 16.83 14.88 9.32
N ARG A 46 17.34 14.90 8.08
CA ARG A 46 16.78 14.06 7.00
C ARG A 46 16.82 12.58 7.34
N LYS A 47 17.97 12.09 7.79
CA LYS A 47 18.15 10.69 8.21
C LYS A 47 17.24 10.31 9.36
N ILE A 48 17.14 11.15 10.39
CA ILE A 48 16.23 10.93 11.52
C ILE A 48 14.77 10.86 11.04
N THR A 49 14.33 11.78 10.20
CA THR A 49 12.95 11.76 9.67
C THR A 49 12.67 10.48 8.89
N MET A 50 13.56 10.10 7.95
CA MET A 50 13.40 8.87 7.17
C MET A 50 13.39 7.63 8.05
N PHE A 51 14.24 7.58 9.07
CA PHE A 51 14.25 6.49 10.05
C PHE A 51 12.94 6.39 10.82
N ILE A 52 12.44 7.52 11.35
CA ILE A 52 11.17 7.55 12.08
C ILE A 52 10.02 7.08 11.18
N VAL A 53 9.93 7.58 9.95
CA VAL A 53 8.88 7.18 9.00
C VAL A 53 8.97 5.69 8.69
N ALA A 54 10.17 5.16 8.48
CA ALA A 54 10.37 3.73 8.25
C ALA A 54 9.91 2.88 9.44
N ILE A 55 10.25 3.29 10.67
CA ILE A 55 9.83 2.58 11.89
C ILE A 55 8.32 2.66 12.09
N VAL A 56 7.71 3.83 11.86
CA VAL A 56 6.24 3.97 11.96
C VAL A 56 5.55 3.06 10.95
N LEU A 57 6.00 3.03 9.69
CA LEU A 57 5.46 2.12 8.68
C LEU A 57 5.64 0.65 9.08
N LEU A 58 6.80 0.28 9.62
CA LEU A 58 7.07 -1.07 10.10
C LEU A 58 6.10 -1.47 11.22
N VAL A 59 5.91 -0.59 12.22
CA VAL A 59 4.99 -0.82 13.34
C VAL A 59 3.54 -0.95 12.85
N LEU A 60 3.12 -0.12 11.91
CA LEU A 60 1.78 -0.19 11.33
C LEU A 60 1.57 -1.51 10.56
N GLU A 61 2.57 -1.94 9.79
CA GLU A 61 2.46 -3.14 8.96
C GLU A 61 2.52 -4.42 9.81
N VAL A 62 3.45 -4.50 10.74
CA VAL A 62 3.52 -5.62 11.71
C VAL A 62 2.26 -5.66 12.57
N GLY A 63 1.80 -4.51 13.05
CA GLY A 63 0.55 -4.40 13.82
C GLY A 63 -0.66 -4.91 13.04
N ARG A 64 -0.73 -4.67 11.73
CA ARG A 64 -1.77 -5.20 10.84
C ARG A 64 -1.72 -6.72 10.75
N ILE A 65 -0.51 -7.28 10.57
CA ILE A 65 -0.31 -8.73 10.47
C ILE A 65 -0.71 -9.40 11.78
N VAL A 66 -0.24 -8.88 12.91
CA VAL A 66 -0.55 -9.41 14.25
C VAL A 66 -2.05 -9.32 14.52
N TRP A 67 -2.68 -8.17 14.24
CA TRP A 67 -4.12 -8.00 14.45
C TRP A 67 -4.95 -8.97 13.62
N ARG A 68 -4.59 -9.22 12.36
CA ARG A 68 -5.27 -10.21 11.51
C ARG A 68 -5.10 -11.63 12.05
N PHE A 69 -3.89 -11.96 12.46
CA PHE A 69 -3.59 -13.26 13.05
C PHE A 69 -4.44 -13.51 14.30
N GLU A 70 -4.47 -12.56 15.23
CA GLU A 70 -5.30 -12.65 16.43
C GLU A 70 -6.80 -12.71 16.11
N TYR A 71 -7.25 -12.00 15.08
CA TYR A 71 -8.62 -12.07 14.62
C TYR A 71 -8.99 -13.48 14.14
N TYR A 72 -8.13 -14.15 13.39
CA TYR A 72 -8.37 -15.53 12.95
C TYR A 72 -8.49 -16.50 14.13
N LEU A 73 -7.61 -16.39 15.12
CA LEU A 73 -7.70 -17.18 16.34
C LEU A 73 -8.98 -16.89 17.14
N TYR A 74 -9.37 -15.60 17.21
CA TYR A 74 -10.60 -15.20 17.90
C TYR A 74 -11.86 -15.77 17.26
N VAL A 75 -11.93 -15.90 15.95
CA VAL A 75 -13.08 -16.53 15.26
C VAL A 75 -13.00 -18.06 15.24
N GLY A 76 -12.01 -18.66 15.91
CA GLY A 76 -11.88 -20.09 16.08
C GLY A 76 -11.24 -20.83 14.91
N MET A 77 -10.53 -20.13 14.01
CA MET A 77 -9.80 -20.79 12.91
C MET A 77 -8.58 -21.53 13.46
N GLU A 78 -8.35 -22.74 12.97
CA GLU A 78 -7.10 -23.46 13.22
C GLU A 78 -5.94 -22.83 12.45
N LEU A 79 -4.70 -23.04 12.94
CA LEU A 79 -3.49 -22.50 12.28
C LEU A 79 -3.32 -22.99 10.84
N SER A 80 -3.82 -24.20 10.54
CA SER A 80 -3.83 -24.80 9.21
C SER A 80 -4.80 -24.15 8.23
N GLU A 81 -5.84 -23.47 8.75
CA GLU A 81 -6.88 -22.80 7.97
C GLU A 81 -6.54 -21.34 7.67
N ILE A 82 -5.50 -20.78 8.33
CA ILE A 82 -5.10 -19.38 8.14
C ILE A 82 -4.51 -19.19 6.75
N ASP A 83 -5.13 -18.32 5.97
CA ASP A 83 -4.57 -17.86 4.71
C ASP A 83 -3.38 -16.90 4.96
N TRP A 84 -2.19 -17.47 5.03
CA TRP A 84 -0.95 -16.72 5.25
C TRP A 84 -0.64 -15.76 4.11
N TRP A 85 -1.03 -16.09 2.87
CA TRP A 85 -0.87 -15.19 1.73
C TRP A 85 -1.67 -13.91 1.91
N TRP A 86 -2.92 -14.06 2.35
CA TRP A 86 -3.77 -12.91 2.64
C TRP A 86 -3.33 -12.15 3.89
N ASN A 87 -2.82 -12.84 4.91
CA ASN A 87 -2.35 -12.23 6.15
C ASN A 87 -1.14 -11.33 5.90
N ILE A 88 -0.11 -11.84 5.20
CA ILE A 88 1.07 -11.05 4.80
C ILE A 88 0.65 -9.99 3.79
N SER A 89 -0.26 -10.33 2.87
CA SER A 89 -0.79 -9.52 1.79
C SER A 89 0.24 -9.14 0.72
N PHE A 90 -0.06 -9.53 -0.50
CA PHE A 90 0.70 -9.16 -1.70
C PHE A 90 -0.04 -8.10 -2.54
N GLN A 91 -0.96 -7.36 -1.92
CA GLN A 91 -1.53 -6.17 -2.55
C GLN A 91 -0.43 -5.16 -2.84
N MET A 92 -0.58 -4.42 -3.92
CA MET A 92 0.40 -3.43 -4.37
C MET A 92 0.84 -2.47 -3.24
N CYS A 93 -0.09 -2.01 -2.42
CA CYS A 93 0.21 -1.11 -1.30
C CYS A 93 1.03 -1.79 -0.20
N ALA A 94 0.80 -3.08 0.11
CA ALA A 94 1.58 -3.81 1.10
C ALA A 94 3.02 -4.03 0.61
N ILE A 95 3.21 -4.46 -0.66
CA ILE A 95 4.53 -4.59 -1.28
C ILE A 95 5.25 -3.23 -1.24
N MET A 96 4.55 -2.15 -1.61
CA MET A 96 5.12 -0.81 -1.59
C MET A 96 5.43 -0.31 -0.17
N THR A 97 4.69 -0.74 0.85
CA THR A 97 5.02 -0.41 2.24
C THR A 97 6.37 -1.01 2.64
N TRP A 98 6.59 -2.31 2.38
CA TRP A 98 7.87 -2.96 2.63
C TRP A 98 9.00 -2.34 1.81
N PHE A 99 8.75 -2.08 0.53
CA PHE A 99 9.73 -1.43 -0.34
C PHE A 99 10.09 -0.02 0.15
N THR A 100 9.12 0.75 0.65
CA THR A 100 9.33 2.08 1.23
C THR A 100 10.18 1.99 2.48
N ILE A 101 9.87 1.08 3.40
CA ILE A 101 10.65 0.85 4.62
C ILE A 101 12.11 0.58 4.27
N ILE A 102 12.35 -0.39 3.39
CA ILE A 102 13.71 -0.78 2.96
C ILE A 102 14.42 0.41 2.31
N THR A 103 13.78 1.12 1.39
CA THR A 103 14.37 2.25 0.69
C THR A 103 14.73 3.40 1.64
N LEU A 104 13.87 3.73 2.60
CA LEU A 104 14.14 4.76 3.59
C LEU A 104 15.29 4.35 4.51
N LEU A 105 15.34 3.10 4.98
CA LEU A 105 16.44 2.60 5.80
C LEU A 105 17.78 2.61 5.03
N LEU A 106 17.78 2.22 3.77
CA LEU A 106 18.97 2.33 2.92
C LEU A 106 19.44 3.78 2.78
N ASN A 107 18.54 4.75 2.63
CA ASN A 107 18.90 6.17 2.61
C ASN A 107 19.49 6.68 3.95
N VAL A 108 19.15 6.03 5.07
CA VAL A 108 19.72 6.35 6.39
C VAL A 108 21.13 5.80 6.55
N PHE A 109 21.33 4.53 6.21
CA PHE A 109 22.55 3.79 6.56
C PHE A 109 23.62 3.81 5.46
N VAL A 110 23.22 3.94 4.19
CA VAL A 110 24.19 3.97 3.09
C VAL A 110 24.82 5.37 2.98
N LYS A 111 26.16 5.41 2.98
CA LYS A 111 26.90 6.69 2.95
C LYS A 111 26.84 7.43 1.60
N LYS A 112 26.82 6.69 0.50
CA LYS A 112 26.75 7.27 -0.86
C LYS A 112 25.54 6.75 -1.62
N GLN A 113 24.83 7.65 -2.26
CA GLN A 113 23.76 7.28 -3.20
C GLN A 113 24.37 6.58 -4.42
N GLY A 114 24.28 5.24 -4.45
CA GLY A 114 24.63 4.46 -5.62
C GLY A 114 23.51 4.45 -6.66
N TYR A 115 23.82 3.88 -7.82
CA TYR A 115 22.86 3.74 -8.92
C TYR A 115 21.58 3.00 -8.52
N VAL A 116 21.72 1.88 -7.78
CA VAL A 116 20.59 1.07 -7.29
C VAL A 116 19.68 1.87 -6.36
N LEU A 117 20.24 2.58 -5.37
CA LEU A 117 19.45 3.38 -4.45
C LEU A 117 18.75 4.55 -5.16
N ASN A 118 19.36 5.10 -6.23
CA ASN A 118 18.68 6.08 -7.07
C ASN A 118 17.48 5.48 -7.80
N ILE A 119 17.59 4.26 -8.35
CA ILE A 119 16.45 3.54 -8.95
C ILE A 119 15.35 3.33 -7.90
N MET A 120 15.69 2.80 -6.73
CA MET A 120 14.73 2.55 -5.65
C MET A 120 13.99 3.82 -5.23
N ASN A 121 14.69 4.95 -5.09
CA ASN A 121 14.06 6.22 -4.75
C ASN A 121 13.11 6.73 -5.86
N ASN A 122 13.40 6.46 -7.14
CA ASN A 122 12.50 6.81 -8.24
C ASN A 122 11.28 5.86 -8.30
N ILE A 123 11.46 4.57 -8.01
CA ILE A 123 10.35 3.62 -7.84
C ILE A 123 9.46 4.07 -6.67
N LEU A 124 10.06 4.41 -5.53
CA LEU A 124 9.34 4.98 -4.39
C LEU A 124 8.53 6.21 -4.80
N PHE A 125 9.13 7.15 -5.55
CA PHE A 125 8.45 8.35 -6.00
C PHE A 125 7.25 8.05 -6.91
N GLY A 126 7.37 7.17 -7.87
CA GLY A 126 6.28 6.84 -8.79
C GLY A 126 5.24 5.91 -8.17
N CYS A 127 5.67 4.73 -7.71
CA CYS A 127 4.74 3.66 -7.33
C CYS A 127 4.09 3.91 -5.96
N ALA A 128 4.84 4.34 -4.92
CA ALA A 128 4.25 4.57 -3.61
C ALA A 128 3.30 5.77 -3.61
N MET A 129 3.67 6.85 -4.28
CA MET A 129 2.84 8.05 -4.37
C MET A 129 1.52 7.76 -5.07
N ILE A 130 1.54 7.08 -6.21
CA ILE A 130 0.32 6.74 -6.94
C ILE A 130 -0.53 5.76 -6.13
N GLY A 131 0.06 4.69 -5.57
CA GLY A 131 -0.67 3.75 -4.72
C GLY A 131 -1.30 4.42 -3.50
N GLY A 132 -0.59 5.34 -2.85
CA GLY A 132 -1.13 6.13 -1.75
C GLY A 132 -2.30 7.02 -2.17
N ILE A 133 -2.17 7.75 -3.28
CA ILE A 133 -3.22 8.65 -3.79
C ILE A 133 -4.47 7.84 -4.20
N LEU A 134 -4.30 6.74 -4.92
CA LEU A 134 -5.43 5.92 -5.39
C LEU A 134 -6.28 5.40 -4.24
N THR A 135 -5.69 5.09 -3.08
CA THR A 135 -6.45 4.67 -1.88
C THR A 135 -7.39 5.78 -1.37
N TYR A 136 -7.03 7.05 -1.54
CA TYR A 136 -7.91 8.16 -1.15
C TYR A 136 -8.85 8.60 -2.27
N VAL A 137 -8.51 8.37 -3.52
CA VAL A 137 -9.44 8.58 -4.65
C VAL A 137 -10.56 7.55 -4.61
N TYR A 138 -10.25 6.31 -4.26
CA TYR A 138 -11.21 5.23 -4.13
C TYR A 138 -11.04 4.50 -2.78
N PRO A 139 -11.63 5.02 -1.68
CA PRO A 139 -11.38 4.55 -0.32
C PRO A 139 -12.12 3.24 0.04
N TYR A 140 -12.20 2.29 -0.86
CA TYR A 140 -12.92 1.02 -0.67
C TYR A 140 -12.47 0.27 0.59
N PHE A 141 -11.16 0.23 0.85
CA PHE A 141 -10.59 -0.45 2.02
C PHE A 141 -10.74 0.32 3.34
N ILE A 142 -11.11 1.61 3.28
CA ILE A 142 -11.36 2.46 4.45
C ILE A 142 -12.85 2.48 4.76
N SER A 143 -13.70 2.38 3.75
CA SER A 143 -15.16 2.46 3.86
C SER A 143 -15.85 1.13 4.20
N GLY A 144 -15.07 0.12 4.60
CA GLY A 144 -15.60 -1.20 4.91
C GLY A 144 -16.54 -1.22 6.10
N SER A 145 -16.95 -2.41 6.50
CA SER A 145 -17.92 -2.71 7.55
C SER A 145 -17.52 -2.28 8.97
N ARG A 146 -16.43 -1.55 9.15
CA ARG A 146 -15.91 -1.13 10.44
C ARG A 146 -15.96 0.39 10.60
N PRO A 147 -16.20 0.90 11.81
CA PRO A 147 -16.19 2.34 12.07
C PRO A 147 -14.80 2.94 11.79
N ILE A 148 -14.77 4.22 11.41
CA ILE A 148 -13.51 4.90 11.02
C ILE A 148 -12.43 4.87 12.11
N TRP A 149 -12.82 4.84 13.39
CA TRP A 149 -11.89 4.75 14.54
C TRP A 149 -11.36 3.34 14.80
N HIS A 150 -11.75 2.36 13.98
CA HIS A 150 -11.21 1.01 14.08
C HIS A 150 -9.73 0.96 13.68
N PHE A 151 -8.96 0.12 14.35
CA PHE A 151 -7.51 0.02 14.12
C PHE A 151 -7.14 -0.18 12.65
N THR A 152 -7.82 -1.09 11.95
CA THR A 152 -7.51 -1.39 10.54
C THR A 152 -7.73 -0.19 9.62
N ASN A 153 -8.75 0.64 9.89
CA ASN A 153 -9.00 1.86 9.12
C ASN A 153 -7.91 2.90 9.38
N TRP A 154 -7.54 3.13 10.65
CA TRP A 154 -6.44 4.03 10.99
C TRP A 154 -5.10 3.56 10.45
N GLN A 155 -4.81 2.25 10.54
CA GLN A 155 -3.61 1.65 9.95
C GLN A 155 -3.57 1.93 8.44
N THR A 156 -4.66 1.68 7.72
CA THR A 156 -4.75 1.94 6.28
C THR A 156 -4.57 3.43 5.96
N ILE A 157 -5.27 4.32 6.68
CA ILE A 157 -5.16 5.77 6.49
C ILE A 157 -3.72 6.23 6.71
N LEU A 158 -3.11 5.91 7.85
CA LEU A 158 -1.77 6.37 8.17
C LEU A 158 -0.70 5.79 7.24
N THR A 159 -0.79 4.51 6.91
CA THR A 159 0.13 3.87 5.98
C THR A 159 0.12 4.58 4.63
N HIS A 160 -1.05 4.81 4.04
CA HIS A 160 -1.14 5.46 2.73
C HIS A 160 -0.78 6.95 2.78
N ALA A 161 -1.07 7.65 3.88
CA ALA A 161 -0.58 9.01 4.08
C ALA A 161 0.97 9.07 4.09
N LEU A 162 1.62 8.09 4.74
CA LEU A 162 3.07 8.00 4.75
C LEU A 162 3.66 7.53 3.42
N LEU A 163 2.94 6.70 2.65
CA LEU A 163 3.31 6.34 1.27
C LEU A 163 3.25 7.54 0.32
N ILE A 164 2.45 8.57 0.61
CA ILE A 164 2.47 9.85 -0.12
C ILE A 164 3.56 10.77 0.44
N PHE A 165 3.67 10.87 1.76
CA PHE A 165 4.65 11.75 2.42
C PHE A 165 6.10 11.40 2.07
N ALA A 166 6.47 10.11 2.13
CA ALA A 166 7.85 9.66 1.96
C ALA A 166 8.45 10.07 0.60
N PRO A 167 7.81 9.79 -0.56
CA PRO A 167 8.33 10.21 -1.85
C PRO A 167 8.41 11.74 -2.00
N ILE A 168 7.41 12.50 -1.52
CA ILE A 168 7.46 13.96 -1.53
C ILE A 168 8.63 14.46 -0.69
N TYR A 169 8.88 13.85 0.47
CA TYR A 169 9.98 14.20 1.35
C TYR A 169 11.35 13.94 0.70
N VAL A 170 11.52 12.81 0.02
CA VAL A 170 12.74 12.44 -0.70
C VAL A 170 13.06 13.45 -1.82
N VAL A 171 12.04 13.87 -2.57
CA VAL A 171 12.19 14.92 -3.61
C VAL A 171 12.49 16.28 -2.98
N ARG A 172 11.72 16.68 -1.98
CA ARG A 172 11.87 17.97 -1.31
C ARG A 172 13.25 18.14 -0.68
N THR A 173 13.81 17.08 -0.13
CA THR A 173 15.14 17.07 0.48
C THR A 173 16.26 16.88 -0.54
N LYS A 174 15.94 16.87 -1.83
CA LYS A 174 16.88 16.74 -2.95
C LYS A 174 17.70 15.43 -2.95
N ILE A 175 17.17 14.37 -2.34
CA ILE A 175 17.75 13.03 -2.43
C ILE A 175 17.68 12.55 -3.88
N ILE A 176 16.53 12.79 -4.53
CA ILE A 176 16.40 12.67 -5.99
C ILE A 176 15.86 13.97 -6.60
N LYS A 177 16.08 14.12 -7.88
CA LYS A 177 15.46 15.15 -8.73
C LYS A 177 14.79 14.41 -9.89
N PRO A 178 13.47 14.13 -9.80
CA PRO A 178 12.77 13.39 -10.84
C PRO A 178 12.91 14.09 -12.19
N LYS A 179 13.19 13.30 -13.23
CA LYS A 179 13.29 13.76 -14.62
C LYS A 179 12.42 12.89 -15.51
N LEU A 180 11.91 13.42 -16.60
CA LEU A 180 11.13 12.64 -17.56
C LEU A 180 11.94 11.46 -18.14
N THR A 181 13.26 11.63 -18.30
CA THR A 181 14.16 10.57 -18.72
C THR A 181 14.29 9.42 -17.73
N ASP A 182 13.84 9.60 -16.49
CA ASP A 182 13.88 8.60 -15.42
C ASP A 182 12.57 7.81 -15.28
N LEU A 183 11.55 8.08 -16.12
CA LEU A 183 10.23 7.43 -16.04
C LEU A 183 10.28 5.90 -16.17
N TRP A 184 11.30 5.36 -16.86
CA TRP A 184 11.50 3.92 -16.95
C TRP A 184 11.71 3.25 -15.58
N LYS A 185 12.23 3.98 -14.56
CA LYS A 185 12.49 3.45 -13.22
C LYS A 185 11.18 3.12 -12.46
N PRO A 186 10.22 4.05 -12.30
CA PRO A 186 8.92 3.69 -11.75
C PRO A 186 8.16 2.66 -12.61
N MET A 187 8.29 2.70 -13.95
CA MET A 187 7.71 1.65 -14.81
C MET A 187 8.28 0.26 -14.48
N LEU A 188 9.59 0.16 -14.31
CA LEU A 188 10.23 -1.08 -13.82
C LEU A 188 9.65 -1.50 -12.47
N GLY A 189 9.42 -0.54 -11.56
CA GLY A 189 8.77 -0.80 -10.27
C GLY A 189 7.38 -1.41 -10.43
N TYR A 190 6.54 -0.87 -11.29
CA TYR A 190 5.21 -1.42 -11.58
C TYR A 190 5.27 -2.84 -12.14
N VAL A 191 6.19 -3.09 -13.08
CA VAL A 191 6.38 -4.45 -13.63
C VAL A 191 6.80 -5.42 -12.54
N LEU A 192 7.79 -5.07 -11.72
CA LEU A 192 8.25 -5.94 -10.62
C LEU A 192 7.16 -6.20 -9.58
N ILE A 193 6.44 -5.16 -9.13
CA ILE A 193 5.37 -5.29 -8.15
C ILE A 193 4.21 -6.10 -8.72
N GLY A 194 3.82 -5.83 -9.98
CA GLY A 194 2.79 -6.58 -10.68
C GLY A 194 3.16 -8.06 -10.85
N SER A 195 4.42 -8.35 -11.19
CA SER A 195 4.90 -9.74 -11.29
C SER A 195 4.87 -10.46 -9.94
N ILE A 196 5.30 -9.81 -8.86
CA ILE A 196 5.26 -10.39 -7.50
C ILE A 196 3.80 -10.65 -7.08
N ALA A 197 2.91 -9.68 -7.29
CA ALA A 197 1.50 -9.82 -6.96
C ALA A 197 0.82 -10.88 -7.82
N GLY A 198 1.16 -10.96 -9.11
CA GLY A 198 0.66 -11.98 -10.03
C GLY A 198 1.09 -13.38 -9.62
N MET A 199 2.38 -13.59 -9.35
CA MET A 199 2.87 -14.88 -8.85
C MET A 199 2.18 -15.27 -7.52
N ALA A 200 2.07 -14.33 -6.58
CA ALA A 200 1.37 -14.58 -5.33
C ALA A 200 -0.10 -14.94 -5.55
N SER A 201 -0.77 -14.33 -6.55
CA SER A 201 -2.15 -14.63 -6.92
C SER A 201 -2.27 -16.05 -7.48
N GLU A 202 -1.37 -16.44 -8.38
CA GLU A 202 -1.36 -17.81 -8.96
C GLU A 202 -1.14 -18.89 -7.89
N PHE A 203 -0.20 -18.68 -6.97
CA PHE A 203 0.09 -19.66 -5.91
C PHE A 203 -0.98 -19.76 -4.83
N SER A 204 -1.67 -18.65 -4.53
CA SER A 204 -2.61 -18.57 -3.41
C SER A 204 -4.09 -18.68 -3.82
N GLY A 205 -4.42 -18.45 -5.09
CA GLY A 205 -5.79 -18.24 -5.55
C GLY A 205 -6.41 -16.88 -5.14
N ASN A 206 -5.67 -16.04 -4.45
CA ASN A 206 -6.13 -14.71 -4.05
C ASN A 206 -5.98 -13.69 -5.19
N ASN A 207 -6.86 -12.72 -5.27
CA ASN A 207 -6.79 -11.64 -6.26
C ASN A 207 -5.93 -10.47 -5.77
N PHE A 208 -4.61 -10.64 -5.73
CA PHE A 208 -3.70 -9.57 -5.36
C PHE A 208 -3.51 -8.57 -6.50
N ALA A 209 -3.46 -7.28 -6.14
CA ALA A 209 -3.32 -6.17 -7.08
C ALA A 209 -4.33 -6.21 -8.26
N TYR A 210 -5.51 -6.81 -8.02
CA TYR A 210 -6.55 -6.99 -9.04
C TYR A 210 -6.10 -7.80 -10.26
N TYR A 211 -5.26 -8.79 -10.03
CA TYR A 211 -4.67 -9.62 -11.07
C TYR A 211 -5.72 -10.41 -11.89
N TYR A 212 -6.75 -10.97 -11.23
CA TYR A 212 -7.83 -11.70 -11.90
C TYR A 212 -9.04 -10.83 -12.23
N GLU A 213 -9.44 -9.95 -11.30
CA GLU A 213 -10.59 -9.06 -11.46
C GLU A 213 -10.27 -7.67 -10.94
N ASN A 214 -10.60 -6.64 -11.72
CA ASN A 214 -10.50 -5.27 -11.26
C ASN A 214 -11.82 -4.83 -10.62
N GLY A 215 -11.82 -4.70 -9.28
CA GLY A 215 -13.00 -4.28 -8.52
C GLY A 215 -13.53 -2.90 -8.91
N LEU A 216 -12.66 -1.97 -9.36
CA LEU A 216 -13.09 -0.66 -9.84
C LEU A 216 -13.89 -0.77 -11.16
N PHE A 217 -13.41 -1.57 -12.10
CA PHE A 217 -14.14 -1.79 -13.37
C PHE A 217 -15.46 -2.52 -13.14
N LYS A 218 -15.47 -3.50 -12.23
CA LYS A 218 -16.72 -4.19 -11.83
C LYS A 218 -17.73 -3.21 -11.23
N TYR A 219 -17.27 -2.27 -10.39
CA TYR A 219 -18.12 -1.25 -9.78
C TYR A 219 -18.76 -0.28 -10.80
N VAL A 220 -18.02 0.09 -11.85
CA VAL A 220 -18.55 0.94 -12.95
C VAL A 220 -19.19 0.12 -14.08
N GLY A 221 -19.41 -1.19 -13.91
CA GLY A 221 -20.05 -2.06 -14.88
C GLY A 221 -19.20 -2.35 -16.12
N ILE A 222 -17.91 -2.08 -16.08
CA ILE A 222 -16.99 -2.37 -17.17
C ILE A 222 -16.37 -3.75 -16.92
N HIS A 223 -16.80 -4.76 -17.67
CA HIS A 223 -16.13 -6.05 -17.72
C HIS A 223 -14.94 -5.97 -18.66
N VAL A 224 -13.74 -5.77 -18.11
CA VAL A 224 -12.50 -5.99 -18.85
C VAL A 224 -12.14 -7.46 -18.67
N PRO A 225 -12.23 -8.29 -19.71
CA PRO A 225 -11.70 -9.65 -19.62
C PRO A 225 -10.20 -9.54 -19.46
N VAL A 226 -9.69 -9.88 -18.28
CA VAL A 226 -8.25 -10.05 -18.09
C VAL A 226 -7.87 -11.28 -18.89
N SER A 227 -6.92 -11.17 -19.81
CA SER A 227 -6.52 -12.18 -20.79
C SER A 227 -6.13 -13.56 -20.23
N TYR A 228 -6.11 -13.71 -18.92
CA TYR A 228 -5.73 -14.93 -18.21
C TYR A 228 -6.83 -15.98 -18.10
N THR A 229 -8.10 -15.63 -18.31
CA THR A 229 -9.17 -16.62 -18.37
C THR A 229 -8.98 -17.60 -19.54
N HIS A 230 -8.28 -17.18 -20.60
CA HIS A 230 -7.96 -18.05 -21.73
C HIS A 230 -6.86 -19.09 -21.43
N LEU A 231 -5.88 -18.80 -20.58
CA LEU A 231 -4.84 -19.79 -20.22
C LEU A 231 -5.40 -20.91 -19.34
N ARG A 232 -6.26 -20.57 -18.36
CA ARG A 232 -6.91 -21.57 -17.49
C ARG A 232 -7.94 -22.44 -18.24
N ALA A 233 -8.63 -21.88 -19.24
CA ALA A 233 -9.54 -22.67 -20.09
C ALA A 233 -8.81 -23.73 -20.93
N HIS A 234 -7.55 -23.48 -21.32
CA HIS A 234 -6.75 -24.46 -22.04
C HIS A 234 -6.18 -25.57 -21.15
N GLU A 235 -5.89 -25.29 -19.87
CA GLU A 235 -5.41 -26.33 -18.93
C GLU A 235 -6.52 -27.30 -18.54
N THR A 236 -7.76 -26.82 -18.35
CA THR A 236 -8.89 -27.69 -18.01
C THR A 236 -9.38 -28.55 -19.18
N SER A 237 -9.12 -28.16 -20.43
CA SER A 237 -9.45 -28.98 -21.62
C SER A 237 -8.38 -30.00 -22.00
N ALA A 238 -7.19 -29.94 -21.41
CA ALA A 238 -6.12 -30.91 -21.62
C ALA A 238 -6.18 -32.14 -20.67
N HIS A 239 -7.12 -32.13 -19.71
CA HIS A 239 -7.32 -33.21 -18.73
C HIS A 239 -8.69 -33.93 -18.86
N LEU A 240 -9.40 -33.76 -19.99
CA LEU A 240 -10.54 -34.54 -20.40
C LEU A 240 -10.18 -35.34 -21.66
#